data_67b7361691ad4863eb6da4003d509932
#
_entry.id   67b7361691ad4863eb6da4003d509932
#
_cell.length_a   1.000
_cell.length_b   1.000
_cell.length_c   1.000
_cell.angle_alpha   90.00
_cell.angle_beta   90.00
_cell.angle_gamma   90.00
#
_symmetry.space_group_name_H-M   'P 1'
#
loop_
_entity.id
_entity.type
_entity.pdbx_description
1 polymer ?
#
loop_
_entity_poly.entity_id
_entity_poly.type
_entity_poly.pdbx_seq_one_letter_code
_entity_poly.pdbx_strand_id
1 'polypeptide(L)'
;MRSRIIEQLLAEAASCGMDGINVDFENLKEAGIPHYLQFLRELTSAAHAQNLVVSVDTPVPQAYTMYYQRGEQARFVDYMIVMAYDEHFAGSEEAGSVSSLPFVQQAVEEMTRVMPADQVICGIPFYTRVWTEKFGQSAITSEVLGMDGAKNYAKENQMTETWDASLGQNVATVETSDARYTIWMEDEQSMEEKLKVIQSAD
;
A
#
# COMPACT_ATOMS: atom_id res chain seq x y z
N MET A 1 -15.35 -26.08 0.37
CA MET A 1 -15.02 -24.94 1.25
C MET A 1 -15.15 -23.62 0.49
N ARG A 2 -14.47 -23.39 -0.66
CA ARG A 2 -14.57 -22.14 -1.47
C ARG A 2 -16.01 -21.75 -1.80
N SER A 3 -16.80 -22.65 -2.40
CA SER A 3 -18.20 -22.37 -2.78
C SER A 3 -19.02 -21.81 -1.62
N ARG A 4 -18.85 -22.36 -0.42
CA ARG A 4 -19.57 -21.90 0.77
C ARG A 4 -19.16 -20.46 1.18
N ILE A 5 -17.87 -20.12 1.06
CA ILE A 5 -17.39 -18.78 1.34
C ILE A 5 -17.98 -17.80 0.32
N ILE A 6 -17.95 -18.15 -0.96
CA ILE A 6 -18.51 -17.32 -2.03
C ILE A 6 -20.02 -17.10 -1.83
N GLU A 7 -20.78 -18.13 -1.54
CA GLU A 7 -22.21 -18.03 -1.24
C GLU A 7 -22.48 -17.08 -0.06
N GLN A 8 -21.67 -17.16 1.00
CA GLN A 8 -21.80 -16.29 2.18
C GLN A 8 -21.46 -14.84 1.86
N LEU A 9 -20.38 -14.58 1.10
CA LEU A 9 -19.98 -13.25 0.68
C LEU A 9 -21.06 -12.58 -0.18
N LEU A 10 -21.60 -13.31 -1.15
CA LEU A 10 -22.65 -12.80 -2.03
C LEU A 10 -23.97 -12.54 -1.27
N ALA A 11 -24.33 -13.42 -0.34
CA ALA A 11 -25.51 -13.22 0.50
C ALA A 11 -25.35 -11.98 1.40
N GLU A 12 -24.17 -11.77 1.96
CA GLU A 12 -23.88 -10.60 2.80
C GLU A 12 -23.89 -9.32 1.96
N ALA A 13 -23.23 -9.31 0.80
CA ALA A 13 -23.24 -8.17 -0.12
C ALA A 13 -24.68 -7.77 -0.51
N ALA A 14 -25.51 -8.75 -0.85
CA ALA A 14 -26.90 -8.52 -1.18
C ALA A 14 -27.72 -7.99 0.02
N SER A 15 -27.50 -8.55 1.22
CA SER A 15 -28.23 -8.14 2.45
C SER A 15 -27.91 -6.71 2.87
N CYS A 16 -26.66 -6.26 2.61
CA CYS A 16 -26.18 -4.91 2.92
C CYS A 16 -26.36 -3.92 1.76
N GLY A 17 -26.85 -4.35 0.59
CA GLY A 17 -27.02 -3.51 -0.60
C GLY A 17 -25.68 -2.97 -1.13
N MET A 18 -24.64 -3.79 -1.09
CA MET A 18 -23.31 -3.44 -1.59
C MET A 18 -23.25 -3.56 -3.11
N ASP A 19 -22.41 -2.72 -3.75
CA ASP A 19 -22.18 -2.73 -5.20
C ASP A 19 -21.05 -3.69 -5.63
N GLY A 20 -20.29 -4.22 -4.66
CA GLY A 20 -19.17 -5.11 -4.95
C GLY A 20 -18.51 -5.72 -3.73
N ILE A 21 -17.45 -6.46 -3.99
CA ILE A 21 -16.63 -7.16 -2.98
C ILE A 21 -15.16 -6.83 -3.25
N ASN A 22 -14.46 -6.32 -2.24
CA ASN A 22 -13.02 -6.20 -2.27
C ASN A 22 -12.37 -7.38 -1.55
N VAL A 23 -11.36 -8.00 -2.17
CA VAL A 23 -10.63 -9.15 -1.60
C VAL A 23 -9.24 -8.68 -1.17
N ASP A 24 -9.08 -8.58 0.15
CA ASP A 24 -7.82 -8.20 0.79
C ASP A 24 -7.20 -9.41 1.52
N PHE A 25 -6.53 -10.28 0.74
CA PHE A 25 -5.84 -11.46 1.28
C PHE A 25 -4.33 -11.21 1.30
N GLU A 26 -3.85 -10.84 2.45
CA GLU A 26 -2.44 -10.55 2.67
C GLU A 26 -1.60 -11.78 3.05
N ASN A 27 -0.29 -11.65 2.94
CA ASN A 27 0.70 -12.67 3.36
C ASN A 27 0.45 -14.06 2.74
N LEU A 28 -0.10 -14.10 1.53
CA LEU A 28 -0.29 -15.34 0.80
C LEU A 28 1.06 -16.00 0.53
N LYS A 29 1.14 -17.30 0.82
CA LYS A 29 2.33 -18.08 0.44
C LYS A 29 2.23 -18.49 -1.02
N GLU A 30 3.37 -18.56 -1.71
CA GLU A 30 3.45 -18.94 -3.14
C GLU A 30 2.65 -20.20 -3.46
N ALA A 31 2.76 -21.24 -2.63
CA ALA A 31 1.98 -22.48 -2.79
C ALA A 31 0.45 -22.30 -2.73
N GLY A 32 -0.03 -21.20 -2.13
CA GLY A 32 -1.45 -20.86 -2.04
C GLY A 32 -2.00 -20.14 -3.28
N ILE A 33 -1.14 -19.54 -4.09
CA ILE A 33 -1.54 -18.69 -5.21
C ILE A 33 -2.45 -19.40 -6.23
N PRO A 34 -2.21 -20.63 -6.67
CA PRO A 34 -3.12 -21.31 -7.58
C PRO A 34 -4.54 -21.47 -7.01
N HIS A 35 -4.65 -21.66 -5.70
CA HIS A 35 -5.95 -21.78 -5.01
C HIS A 35 -6.63 -20.42 -4.87
N TYR A 36 -5.86 -19.37 -4.64
CA TYR A 36 -6.32 -17.98 -4.60
C TYR A 36 -6.84 -17.52 -5.97
N LEU A 37 -6.10 -17.75 -7.05
CA LEU A 37 -6.54 -17.46 -8.41
C LEU A 37 -7.83 -18.18 -8.77
N GLN A 38 -7.97 -19.46 -8.37
CA GLN A 38 -9.21 -20.20 -8.58
C GLN A 38 -10.37 -19.63 -7.74
N PHE A 39 -10.10 -19.17 -6.53
CA PHE A 39 -11.09 -18.48 -5.69
C PHE A 39 -11.58 -17.20 -6.36
N LEU A 40 -10.67 -16.34 -6.84
CA LEU A 40 -11.02 -15.10 -7.53
C LEU A 40 -11.86 -15.36 -8.77
N ARG A 41 -11.49 -16.35 -9.58
CA ARG A 41 -12.25 -16.74 -10.78
C ARG A 41 -13.68 -17.15 -10.44
N GLU A 42 -13.86 -18.01 -9.44
CA GLU A 42 -15.18 -18.48 -9.01
C GLU A 42 -16.00 -17.34 -8.39
N LEU A 43 -15.39 -16.51 -7.53
CA LEU A 43 -16.03 -15.36 -6.90
C LEU A 43 -16.51 -14.36 -7.94
N THR A 44 -15.62 -13.93 -8.85
CA THR A 44 -15.95 -12.92 -9.87
C THR A 44 -17.08 -13.40 -10.79
N SER A 45 -17.00 -14.65 -11.25
CA SER A 45 -18.08 -15.22 -12.07
C SER A 45 -19.44 -15.21 -11.37
N ALA A 46 -19.47 -15.52 -10.08
CA ALA A 46 -20.71 -15.55 -9.30
C ALA A 46 -21.18 -14.13 -8.90
N ALA A 47 -20.27 -13.20 -8.66
CA ALA A 47 -20.55 -11.79 -8.36
C ALA A 47 -21.14 -11.08 -9.60
N HIS A 48 -20.53 -11.25 -10.76
CA HIS A 48 -21.02 -10.67 -12.02
C HIS A 48 -22.44 -11.16 -12.38
N ALA A 49 -22.79 -12.40 -12.04
CA ALA A 49 -24.17 -12.90 -12.21
C ALA A 49 -25.20 -12.13 -11.37
N GLN A 50 -24.75 -11.37 -10.35
CA GLN A 50 -25.55 -10.50 -9.48
C GLN A 50 -25.28 -9.01 -9.69
N ASN A 51 -24.56 -8.63 -10.75
CA ASN A 51 -24.11 -7.26 -11.07
C ASN A 51 -23.23 -6.64 -9.97
N LEU A 52 -22.46 -7.45 -9.25
CA LEU A 52 -21.50 -6.99 -8.25
C LEU A 52 -20.10 -6.88 -8.86
N VAL A 53 -19.39 -5.83 -8.52
CA VAL A 53 -17.98 -5.58 -8.88
C VAL A 53 -17.06 -6.38 -7.95
N VAL A 54 -15.93 -6.87 -8.47
CA VAL A 54 -14.89 -7.53 -7.66
C VAL A 54 -13.57 -6.81 -7.84
N SER A 55 -12.99 -6.38 -6.72
CA SER A 55 -11.63 -5.83 -6.66
C SER A 55 -10.72 -6.65 -5.74
N VAL A 56 -9.42 -6.49 -5.92
CA VAL A 56 -8.42 -7.15 -5.07
C VAL A 56 -7.33 -6.18 -4.65
N ASP A 57 -6.85 -6.33 -3.43
CA ASP A 57 -5.67 -5.65 -2.95
C ASP A 57 -4.42 -6.47 -3.28
N THR A 58 -3.34 -5.79 -3.65
CA THR A 58 -2.08 -6.42 -4.01
C THR A 58 -0.89 -5.58 -3.52
N PRO A 59 0.16 -6.22 -2.99
CA PRO A 59 1.39 -5.49 -2.66
C PRO A 59 2.03 -4.93 -3.94
N VAL A 60 2.87 -3.91 -3.79
CA VAL A 60 3.66 -3.37 -4.91
C VAL A 60 4.47 -4.49 -5.56
N PRO A 61 4.51 -4.58 -6.91
CA PRO A 61 5.34 -5.53 -7.61
C PRO A 61 6.82 -5.32 -7.31
N GLN A 62 7.42 -6.29 -6.63
CA GLN A 62 8.84 -6.37 -6.29
C GLN A 62 9.32 -7.81 -6.48
N ALA A 63 10.61 -8.05 -6.58
CA ALA A 63 11.15 -9.38 -6.86
C ALA A 63 10.58 -10.48 -5.95
N TYR A 64 10.42 -10.19 -4.66
CA TYR A 64 9.87 -11.12 -3.66
C TYR A 64 8.33 -11.21 -3.66
N THR A 65 7.61 -10.39 -4.44
CA THR A 65 6.15 -10.44 -4.57
C THR A 65 5.69 -10.87 -5.97
N MET A 66 6.59 -11.24 -6.88
CA MET A 66 6.25 -11.63 -8.26
C MET A 66 5.36 -12.87 -8.32
N TYR A 67 5.47 -13.77 -7.33
CA TYR A 67 4.63 -14.97 -7.24
C TYR A 67 3.13 -14.70 -7.08
N TYR A 68 2.71 -13.46 -6.78
CA TYR A 68 1.29 -13.07 -6.73
C TYR A 68 0.59 -13.18 -8.09
N GLN A 69 1.33 -13.26 -9.19
CA GLN A 69 0.80 -13.47 -10.55
C GLN A 69 -0.31 -12.46 -10.92
N ARG A 70 -0.04 -11.18 -10.72
CA ARG A 70 -1.01 -10.08 -10.91
C ARG A 70 -1.64 -10.07 -12.29
N GLY A 71 -0.89 -10.38 -13.35
CA GLY A 71 -1.41 -10.52 -14.71
C GLY A 71 -2.47 -11.62 -14.85
N GLU A 72 -2.42 -12.69 -14.04
CA GLU A 72 -3.48 -13.68 -14.00
C GLU A 72 -4.69 -13.21 -13.20
N GLN A 73 -4.48 -12.46 -12.10
CA GLN A 73 -5.56 -11.86 -11.32
C GLN A 73 -6.34 -10.84 -12.17
N ALA A 74 -5.64 -9.97 -12.91
CA ALA A 74 -6.21 -8.96 -13.80
C ALA A 74 -7.18 -9.52 -14.87
N ARG A 75 -7.11 -10.83 -15.15
CA ARG A 75 -8.02 -11.49 -16.11
C ARG A 75 -9.41 -11.75 -15.53
N PHE A 76 -9.58 -11.63 -14.24
CA PHE A 76 -10.81 -12.01 -13.56
C PHE A 76 -11.47 -10.83 -12.87
N VAL A 77 -10.69 -9.97 -12.22
CA VAL A 77 -11.21 -8.89 -11.37
C VAL A 77 -11.47 -7.63 -12.17
N ASP A 78 -12.35 -6.78 -11.68
CA ASP A 78 -12.70 -5.52 -12.32
C ASP A 78 -11.67 -4.44 -12.01
N TYR A 79 -11.12 -4.43 -10.78
CA TYR A 79 -10.12 -3.47 -10.33
C TYR A 79 -9.04 -4.15 -9.50
N MET A 80 -7.82 -3.62 -9.55
CA MET A 80 -6.74 -3.99 -8.64
C MET A 80 -6.28 -2.75 -7.87
N ILE A 81 -6.27 -2.87 -6.55
CA ILE A 81 -5.79 -1.82 -5.64
C ILE A 81 -4.34 -2.18 -5.28
N VAL A 82 -3.38 -1.43 -5.78
CA VAL A 82 -1.99 -1.59 -5.37
C VAL A 82 -1.73 -0.80 -4.09
N MET A 83 -1.27 -1.50 -3.05
CA MET A 83 -0.98 -0.91 -1.74
C MET A 83 0.41 -0.25 -1.77
N ALA A 84 0.49 0.99 -2.31
CA ALA A 84 1.74 1.74 -2.43
C ALA A 84 2.11 2.41 -1.10
N TYR A 85 2.12 1.63 -0.03
CA TYR A 85 2.49 2.02 1.33
C TYR A 85 3.17 0.86 2.07
N ASP A 86 3.63 1.12 3.30
CA ASP A 86 4.46 0.20 4.08
C ASP A 86 5.73 -0.26 3.34
N GLU A 87 6.35 0.65 2.54
CA GLU A 87 7.66 0.45 1.95
C GLU A 87 8.68 0.15 3.05
N HIS A 88 8.64 0.94 4.14
CA HIS A 88 9.27 0.65 5.41
C HIS A 88 8.22 0.60 6.53
N PHE A 89 8.26 -0.45 7.34
CA PHE A 89 7.26 -0.75 8.36
C PHE A 89 7.92 -1.16 9.69
N ALA A 90 7.13 -1.36 10.73
CA ALA A 90 7.66 -1.84 12.02
C ALA A 90 8.35 -3.20 11.84
N GLY A 91 9.65 -3.24 12.12
CA GLY A 91 10.48 -4.44 11.91
C GLY A 91 11.35 -4.40 10.66
N SER A 92 11.29 -3.31 9.86
CA SER A 92 12.30 -3.06 8.83
C SER A 92 13.70 -2.96 9.45
N GLU A 93 14.71 -3.44 8.75
CA GLU A 93 16.10 -3.39 9.19
C GLU A 93 16.68 -1.98 9.14
N GLU A 94 16.10 -1.11 8.32
CA GLU A 94 16.52 0.27 8.11
C GLU A 94 15.31 1.21 8.28
N ALA A 95 15.57 2.42 8.77
CA ALA A 95 14.61 3.50 8.80
C ALA A 95 14.37 4.03 7.39
N GLY A 96 13.11 4.34 7.05
CA GLY A 96 12.79 4.84 5.72
C GLY A 96 11.36 5.35 5.61
N SER A 97 11.04 5.86 4.42
CA SER A 97 9.70 6.30 4.07
C SER A 97 8.71 5.16 4.09
N VAL A 98 7.48 5.41 4.50
CA VAL A 98 6.37 4.45 4.33
C VAL A 98 5.89 4.38 2.89
N SER A 99 6.16 5.42 2.09
CA SER A 99 5.72 5.51 0.69
C SER A 99 6.51 6.60 -0.04
N SER A 100 7.70 6.26 -0.52
CA SER A 100 8.48 7.21 -1.33
C SER A 100 7.88 7.41 -2.72
N LEU A 101 8.19 8.53 -3.37
CA LEU A 101 7.77 8.79 -4.75
C LEU A 101 8.23 7.69 -5.74
N PRO A 102 9.49 7.20 -5.69
CA PRO A 102 9.92 6.08 -6.51
C PRO A 102 9.12 4.79 -6.27
N PHE A 103 8.72 4.52 -5.03
CA PHE A 103 7.90 3.36 -4.70
C PHE A 103 6.50 3.44 -5.33
N VAL A 104 5.86 4.61 -5.26
CA VAL A 104 4.57 4.88 -5.93
C VAL A 104 4.73 4.78 -7.46
N GLN A 105 5.80 5.35 -8.01
CA GLN A 105 6.09 5.27 -9.45
C GLN A 105 6.23 3.82 -9.89
N GLN A 106 7.01 3.01 -9.17
CA GLN A 106 7.14 1.57 -9.44
C GLN A 106 5.79 0.85 -9.38
N ALA A 107 4.96 1.15 -8.36
CA ALA A 107 3.64 0.56 -8.21
C ALA A 107 2.79 0.79 -9.46
N VAL A 108 2.71 2.04 -9.90
CA VAL A 108 1.90 2.45 -11.05
C VAL A 108 2.43 1.83 -12.34
N GLU A 109 3.73 1.97 -12.63
CA GLU A 109 4.36 1.45 -13.85
C GLU A 109 4.21 -0.06 -14.00
N GLU A 110 4.42 -0.82 -12.93
CA GLU A 110 4.33 -2.29 -12.99
C GLU A 110 2.87 -2.77 -13.08
N MET A 111 1.93 -2.07 -12.43
CA MET A 111 0.52 -2.46 -12.49
C MET A 111 -0.09 -2.16 -13.86
N THR A 112 0.22 -1.02 -14.48
CA THR A 112 -0.29 -0.66 -15.80
C THR A 112 0.26 -1.53 -16.95
N ARG A 113 1.34 -2.30 -16.70
CA ARG A 113 1.82 -3.34 -17.62
C ARG A 113 0.92 -4.57 -17.70
N VAL A 114 0.13 -4.82 -16.66
CA VAL A 114 -0.66 -6.05 -16.53
C VAL A 114 -2.17 -5.81 -16.53
N MET A 115 -2.60 -4.56 -16.35
CA MET A 115 -3.99 -4.16 -16.30
C MET A 115 -4.18 -2.77 -16.91
N PRO A 116 -5.30 -2.46 -17.59
CA PRO A 116 -5.60 -1.10 -18.05
C PRO A 116 -5.54 -0.09 -16.90
N ALA A 117 -5.01 1.10 -17.16
CA ALA A 117 -4.80 2.13 -16.13
C ALA A 117 -6.09 2.53 -15.42
N ASP A 118 -7.21 2.58 -16.12
CA ASP A 118 -8.55 2.91 -15.59
C ASP A 118 -9.13 1.82 -14.65
N GLN A 119 -8.46 0.67 -14.56
CA GLN A 119 -8.81 -0.42 -13.65
C GLN A 119 -7.79 -0.59 -12.50
N VAL A 120 -6.74 0.24 -12.46
CA VAL A 120 -5.75 0.28 -11.38
C VAL A 120 -6.08 1.39 -10.40
N ILE A 121 -6.15 1.05 -9.12
CA ILE A 121 -6.31 2.01 -8.02
C ILE A 121 -5.01 2.00 -7.22
N CYS A 122 -4.35 3.15 -7.10
CA CYS A 122 -3.14 3.27 -6.30
C CYS A 122 -3.48 3.79 -4.89
N GLY A 123 -3.33 2.93 -3.89
CA GLY A 123 -3.49 3.30 -2.49
C GLY A 123 -2.23 3.98 -1.96
N ILE A 124 -2.37 5.21 -1.42
CA ILE A 124 -1.29 5.98 -0.79
C ILE A 124 -1.64 6.31 0.66
N PRO A 125 -0.65 6.41 1.57
CA PRO A 125 -0.91 6.52 3.00
C PRO A 125 -1.21 7.96 3.44
N PHE A 126 -2.09 8.13 4.43
CA PHE A 126 -2.25 9.36 5.22
C PHE A 126 -1.57 9.26 6.59
N TYR A 127 -0.54 8.44 6.69
CA TYR A 127 0.27 8.23 7.88
C TYR A 127 1.74 8.11 7.51
N THR A 128 2.58 8.29 8.49
CA THR A 128 4.01 8.06 8.42
C THR A 128 4.51 7.41 9.71
N ARG A 129 5.82 7.32 9.87
CA ARG A 129 6.46 6.77 11.07
C ARG A 129 7.54 7.71 11.57
N VAL A 130 7.59 7.94 12.89
CA VAL A 130 8.78 8.46 13.53
C VAL A 130 9.70 7.28 13.85
N TRP A 131 10.89 7.31 13.30
CA TRP A 131 11.92 6.31 13.53
C TRP A 131 12.87 6.77 14.62
N THR A 132 13.28 5.84 15.48
CA THR A 132 14.24 6.08 16.56
C THR A 132 15.42 5.13 16.40
N GLU A 133 16.60 5.71 16.17
CA GLU A 133 17.88 5.04 16.06
C GLU A 133 18.73 5.41 17.28
N LYS A 134 18.80 4.51 18.27
CA LYS A 134 19.60 4.75 19.47
C LYS A 134 21.10 4.53 19.20
N PHE A 135 21.92 5.48 19.59
CA PHE A 135 23.36 5.35 19.42
C PHE A 135 23.92 4.16 20.19
N GLY A 136 24.80 3.40 19.53
CA GLY A 136 25.38 2.17 20.10
C GLY A 136 24.45 0.95 20.14
N GLN A 137 23.26 1.04 19.57
CA GLN A 137 22.34 -0.09 19.40
C GLN A 137 22.08 -0.31 17.90
N SER A 138 21.94 -1.56 17.50
CA SER A 138 21.57 -1.93 16.11
C SER A 138 20.06 -1.98 15.89
N ALA A 139 19.27 -2.04 16.94
CA ALA A 139 17.82 -2.13 16.84
C ALA A 139 17.22 -0.74 16.56
N ILE A 140 16.42 -0.67 15.51
CA ILE A 140 15.63 0.49 15.14
C ILE A 140 14.19 0.27 15.60
N THR A 141 13.55 1.31 16.12
CA THR A 141 12.14 1.27 16.49
C THR A 141 11.39 2.38 15.77
N SER A 142 10.07 2.19 15.60
CA SER A 142 9.24 3.23 15.01
C SER A 142 7.84 3.24 15.60
N GLU A 143 7.21 4.42 15.55
CA GLU A 143 5.81 4.64 15.92
C GLU A 143 5.06 5.25 14.75
N VAL A 144 3.80 4.84 14.55
CA VAL A 144 2.93 5.37 13.50
C VAL A 144 2.37 6.72 13.93
N LEU A 145 2.40 7.69 13.02
CA LEU A 145 1.79 9.01 13.19
C LEU A 145 0.93 9.33 11.97
N GLY A 146 -0.28 9.84 12.18
CA GLY A 146 -1.04 10.49 11.11
C GLY A 146 -0.36 11.80 10.68
N MET A 147 -0.75 12.36 9.54
CA MET A 147 -0.12 13.56 8.96
C MET A 147 -0.02 14.73 9.95
N ASP A 148 -1.11 15.07 10.64
CA ASP A 148 -1.10 16.13 11.66
C ASP A 148 -0.26 15.75 12.88
N GLY A 149 -0.27 14.49 13.27
CA GLY A 149 0.56 13.96 14.35
C GLY A 149 2.04 14.11 14.04
N ALA A 150 2.46 13.84 12.82
CA ALA A 150 3.84 13.99 12.38
C ALA A 150 4.29 15.47 12.37
N LYS A 151 3.45 16.37 11.86
CA LYS A 151 3.70 17.83 11.89
C LYS A 151 3.85 18.36 13.32
N ASN A 152 2.97 17.94 14.21
CA ASN A 152 3.01 18.32 15.63
C ASN A 152 4.27 17.75 16.31
N TYR A 153 4.59 16.49 16.08
CA TYR A 153 5.79 15.84 16.61
C TYR A 153 7.07 16.57 16.17
N ALA A 154 7.19 16.86 14.88
CA ALA A 154 8.34 17.57 14.32
C ALA A 154 8.48 18.96 14.96
N LYS A 155 7.39 19.70 15.12
CA LYS A 155 7.37 21.02 15.75
C LYS A 155 7.75 20.99 17.24
N GLU A 156 7.15 20.08 18.00
CA GLU A 156 7.38 19.93 19.45
C GLU A 156 8.82 19.53 19.77
N ASN A 157 9.42 18.70 18.91
CA ASN A 157 10.80 18.24 19.06
C ASN A 157 11.81 19.11 18.30
N GLN A 158 11.39 20.25 17.74
CA GLN A 158 12.24 21.20 17.01
C GLN A 158 13.08 20.52 15.90
N MET A 159 12.45 19.58 15.18
CA MET A 159 13.10 18.85 14.09
C MET A 159 13.42 19.81 12.92
N THR A 160 14.53 19.56 12.25
CA THR A 160 14.88 20.27 11.00
C THR A 160 14.23 19.54 9.84
N GLU A 161 13.45 20.24 9.05
CA GLU A 161 12.82 19.72 7.84
C GLU A 161 13.60 20.12 6.60
N THR A 162 13.81 19.15 5.68
CA THR A 162 14.48 19.39 4.41
C THR A 162 13.76 18.58 3.32
N TRP A 163 13.47 19.22 2.19
CA TRP A 163 12.89 18.55 1.04
C TRP A 163 13.92 17.61 0.38
N ASP A 164 13.56 16.33 0.28
CA ASP A 164 14.30 15.35 -0.50
C ASP A 164 13.58 15.11 -1.85
N ALA A 165 14.13 15.71 -2.90
CA ALA A 165 13.56 15.62 -4.23
C ALA A 165 13.63 14.20 -4.82
N SER A 166 14.52 13.33 -4.33
CA SER A 166 14.64 11.96 -4.79
C SER A 166 13.52 11.06 -4.23
N LEU A 167 13.04 11.40 -3.04
CA LEU A 167 11.94 10.68 -2.36
C LEU A 167 10.58 11.38 -2.55
N GLY A 168 10.60 12.65 -3.02
CA GLY A 168 9.39 13.47 -3.14
C GLY A 168 8.74 13.77 -1.79
N GLN A 169 9.54 13.95 -0.74
CA GLN A 169 9.08 14.15 0.63
C GLN A 169 9.92 15.15 1.42
N ASN A 170 9.32 15.83 2.38
CA ASN A 170 10.04 16.50 3.45
C ASN A 170 10.54 15.46 4.45
N VAL A 171 11.81 15.56 4.82
CA VAL A 171 12.45 14.73 5.84
C VAL A 171 12.73 15.57 7.06
N ALA A 172 12.07 15.25 8.18
CA ALA A 172 12.27 15.90 9.46
C ALA A 172 13.25 15.08 10.31
N THR A 173 14.28 15.73 10.85
CA THR A 173 15.31 15.05 11.65
C THR A 173 15.66 15.86 12.90
N VAL A 174 15.97 15.14 13.98
CA VAL A 174 16.59 15.69 15.20
C VAL A 174 17.52 14.67 15.83
N GLU A 175 18.65 15.11 16.34
CA GLU A 175 19.56 14.30 17.15
C GLU A 175 19.56 14.79 18.59
N THR A 176 19.50 13.85 19.51
CA THR A 176 19.71 14.06 20.95
C THR A 176 21.06 13.48 21.35
N SER A 177 21.39 13.46 22.64
CA SER A 177 22.62 12.85 23.15
C SER A 177 22.68 11.32 22.96
N ASP A 178 21.53 10.66 22.76
CA ASP A 178 21.39 9.20 22.83
C ASP A 178 20.70 8.58 21.61
N ALA A 179 20.03 9.39 20.75
CA ALA A 179 19.30 8.87 19.60
C ALA A 179 19.17 9.91 18.48
N ARG A 180 18.98 9.40 17.26
CA ARG A 180 18.46 10.13 16.10
C ARG A 180 16.99 9.79 15.90
N TYR A 181 16.19 10.82 15.61
CA TYR A 181 14.79 10.70 15.22
C TYR A 181 14.63 11.20 13.80
N THR A 182 13.92 10.41 12.97
CA THR A 182 13.68 10.77 11.56
C THR A 182 12.23 10.48 11.20
N ILE A 183 11.61 11.40 10.46
CA ILE A 183 10.27 11.26 9.88
C ILE A 183 10.37 11.63 8.40
N TRP A 184 9.95 10.73 7.51
CA TRP A 184 9.63 11.04 6.12
C TRP A 184 8.17 11.49 6.11
N MET A 185 7.96 12.80 5.92
CA MET A 185 6.63 13.40 6.08
C MET A 185 5.69 13.01 4.95
N GLU A 186 4.48 12.61 5.34
CA GLU A 186 3.35 12.66 4.43
C GLU A 186 2.63 13.99 4.67
N ASP A 187 2.63 14.85 3.65
CA ASP A 187 2.07 16.19 3.68
C ASP A 187 1.44 16.55 2.33
N GLU A 188 0.94 17.76 2.20
CA GLU A 188 0.29 18.23 1.00
C GLU A 188 1.22 18.17 -0.23
N GLN A 189 2.51 18.47 -0.02
CA GLN A 189 3.50 18.50 -1.11
C GLN A 189 3.83 17.08 -1.58
N SER A 190 4.07 16.14 -0.66
CA SER A 190 4.33 14.74 -0.99
C SER A 190 3.14 14.09 -1.70
N MET A 191 1.92 14.41 -1.25
CA MET A 191 0.69 13.93 -1.88
C MET A 191 0.53 14.47 -3.30
N GLU A 192 0.81 15.76 -3.52
CA GLU A 192 0.75 16.36 -4.85
C GLU A 192 1.71 15.68 -5.83
N GLU A 193 2.94 15.40 -5.43
CA GLU A 193 3.92 14.71 -6.27
C GLU A 193 3.48 13.28 -6.61
N LYS A 194 2.96 12.52 -5.63
CA LYS A 194 2.42 11.18 -5.85
C LYS A 194 1.21 11.18 -6.78
N LEU A 195 0.29 12.13 -6.60
CA LEU A 195 -0.89 12.26 -7.47
C LEU A 195 -0.50 12.59 -8.91
N LYS A 196 0.54 13.41 -9.16
CA LYS A 196 1.06 13.67 -10.50
C LYS A 196 1.53 12.38 -11.18
N VAL A 197 2.25 11.52 -10.46
CA VAL A 197 2.70 10.21 -10.97
C VAL A 197 1.50 9.32 -11.28
N ILE A 198 0.55 9.20 -10.37
CA ILE A 198 -0.64 8.35 -10.55
C ILE A 198 -1.48 8.81 -11.75
N GLN A 199 -1.68 10.13 -11.89
CA GLN A 199 -2.48 10.71 -12.97
C GLN A 199 -1.77 10.68 -14.33
N SER A 200 -0.46 10.53 -14.37
CA SER A 200 0.31 10.44 -15.62
C SER A 200 0.38 9.02 -16.19
N ALA A 201 -0.22 8.05 -15.54
CA ALA A 201 -0.27 6.66 -15.97
C ALA A 201 -1.46 6.45 -16.93
N ASP A 202 -1.29 6.88 -18.17
CA ASP A 202 -2.24 6.66 -19.28
C ASP A 202 -1.84 5.43 -20.10
#